data_393066a1a7a86ed16129ca4d329cc790
#
_entry.id   393066a1a7a86ed16129ca4d329cc790
#
_cell.length_a   1.000
_cell.length_b   1.000
_cell.length_c   1.000
_cell.angle_alpha   90.00
_cell.angle_beta   90.00
_cell.angle_gamma   90.00
#
_symmetry.space_group_name_H-M   'P 1'
#
loop_
_entity.id
_entity.type
_entity.pdbx_description
1 polymer ?
#
loop_
_entity_poly.entity_id
_entity_poly.type
_entity_poly.pdbx_seq_one_letter_code
_entity_poly.pdbx_strand_id
1 'polypeptide(L)'
;MAILKLTPSCKDYLWGGSRLRTDFGIKSDLEPLAEAWVLSCHPDGPSYLPDGTTLADYVATHPEALGTDCAKFEQFPILTKFIDASNNLSIQVHPSNDYALKNEHQYGKTEMWYVLDCVPGAYLYYGFTHEISKEEFAERIKNNTLTEVLNAVPVHKGDCFFIPSGTLHTICQGIVVAEVQQNSNVTYRVYDYGRVGADGKPRALHIEKALDVTRRTPPQKHDFGSHLAQCEYFTVDAKKGAFDGAADEKSFVSLLITDGAGTLTCGGETVKVKKGESYFIPAGSGKYAVTGDCETLVTVV
;
A
#
# COMPACT_ATOMS: atom_id res chain seq x y z
N MET A 1 18.50 6.77 17.82
CA MET A 1 18.74 6.73 16.35
C MET A 1 17.71 7.60 15.67
N ALA A 2 18.15 8.49 14.78
CA ALA A 2 17.26 9.35 14.01
C ALA A 2 16.79 8.71 12.69
N ILE A 3 17.48 7.65 12.23
CA ILE A 3 17.17 6.92 11.00
C ILE A 3 17.04 5.43 11.32
N LEU A 4 15.83 4.88 11.13
CA LEU A 4 15.57 3.45 11.31
C LEU A 4 15.34 2.80 9.93
N LYS A 5 16.30 1.98 9.48
CA LYS A 5 16.13 1.16 8.30
C LYS A 5 15.23 -0.02 8.61
N LEU A 6 14.21 -0.26 7.77
CA LEU A 6 13.26 -1.34 7.97
C LEU A 6 13.54 -2.53 7.05
N THR A 7 13.39 -3.73 7.60
CA THR A 7 13.39 -5.00 6.87
C THR A 7 11.93 -5.45 6.74
N PRO A 8 11.41 -5.75 5.53
CA PRO A 8 10.02 -6.09 5.34
C PRO A 8 9.66 -7.50 5.78
N SER A 9 8.40 -7.70 6.20
CA SER A 9 7.74 -8.99 6.10
C SER A 9 7.31 -9.25 4.66
N CYS A 10 7.47 -10.49 4.20
CA CYS A 10 7.20 -10.90 2.82
C CYS A 10 6.02 -11.87 2.74
N LYS A 11 5.32 -11.88 1.58
CA LYS A 11 4.17 -12.75 1.30
C LYS A 11 4.30 -13.43 -0.06
N ASP A 12 3.85 -14.70 -0.13
CA ASP A 12 3.97 -15.62 -1.28
C ASP A 12 2.62 -15.92 -1.95
N TYR A 13 1.79 -14.89 -2.10
CA TYR A 13 0.49 -15.10 -2.75
C TYR A 13 0.62 -15.58 -4.20
N LEU A 14 -0.32 -16.43 -4.65
CA LEU A 14 -0.32 -17.14 -5.94
C LEU A 14 -0.17 -16.23 -7.18
N TRP A 15 -0.49 -14.96 -7.07
CA TRP A 15 -0.38 -13.98 -8.13
C TRP A 15 0.96 -13.26 -8.18
N GLY A 16 1.82 -13.51 -7.20
CA GLY A 16 3.13 -12.87 -7.07
C GLY A 16 4.10 -13.28 -8.16
N GLY A 17 5.20 -12.53 -8.23
CA GLY A 17 6.29 -12.74 -9.18
C GLY A 17 7.66 -12.85 -8.52
N SER A 18 8.67 -12.38 -9.21
CA SER A 18 10.07 -12.35 -8.74
C SER A 18 10.68 -10.95 -8.72
N ARG A 19 9.97 -9.94 -9.24
CA ARG A 19 10.49 -8.60 -9.48
C ARG A 19 10.86 -7.86 -8.20
N LEU A 20 10.16 -8.09 -7.09
CA LEU A 20 10.56 -7.50 -5.81
C LEU A 20 11.97 -7.94 -5.40
N ARG A 21 12.37 -9.15 -5.79
CA ARG A 21 13.70 -9.70 -5.54
C ARG A 21 14.72 -9.22 -6.58
N THR A 22 14.39 -9.37 -7.86
CA THR A 22 15.32 -9.08 -8.96
C THR A 22 15.54 -7.58 -9.18
N ASP A 23 14.47 -6.77 -9.11
CA ASP A 23 14.50 -5.35 -9.50
C ASP A 23 14.60 -4.41 -8.28
N PHE A 24 14.13 -4.87 -7.10
CA PHE A 24 14.10 -4.07 -5.87
C PHE A 24 15.06 -4.59 -4.79
N GLY A 25 15.69 -5.76 -4.99
CA GLY A 25 16.66 -6.31 -4.08
C GLY A 25 16.09 -6.74 -2.71
N ILE A 26 14.79 -6.99 -2.64
CA ILE A 26 14.13 -7.51 -1.42
C ILE A 26 14.65 -8.93 -1.18
N LYS A 27 15.18 -9.16 0.02
CA LYS A 27 15.70 -10.46 0.43
C LYS A 27 14.57 -11.30 0.99
N SER A 28 14.28 -12.41 0.33
CA SER A 28 13.27 -13.39 0.76
C SER A 28 13.50 -14.71 0.05
N ASP A 29 13.24 -15.81 0.74
CA ASP A 29 13.26 -17.18 0.17
C ASP A 29 11.90 -17.61 -0.36
N LEU A 30 10.86 -16.77 -0.22
CA LEU A 30 9.52 -17.05 -0.70
C LEU A 30 9.46 -17.04 -2.24
N GLU A 31 8.79 -18.03 -2.83
CA GLU A 31 8.59 -18.19 -4.27
C GLU A 31 7.14 -18.60 -4.53
N PRO A 32 6.31 -17.75 -5.15
CA PRO A 32 6.60 -16.39 -5.62
C PRO A 32 6.77 -15.37 -4.48
N LEU A 33 7.32 -14.19 -4.78
CA LEU A 33 7.37 -13.06 -3.85
C LEU A 33 6.35 -12.00 -4.27
N ALA A 34 5.18 -12.05 -3.67
CA ALA A 34 4.03 -11.22 -4.07
C ALA A 34 4.04 -9.83 -3.43
N GLU A 35 4.28 -9.77 -2.12
CA GLU A 35 4.29 -8.51 -1.36
C GLU A 35 5.50 -8.45 -0.43
N ALA A 36 6.00 -7.21 -0.23
CA ALA A 36 6.94 -6.87 0.82
C ALA A 36 6.36 -5.70 1.64
N TRP A 37 6.02 -5.95 2.90
CA TRP A 37 5.45 -4.96 3.82
C TRP A 37 6.58 -4.17 4.45
N VAL A 38 6.92 -3.07 3.79
CA VAL A 38 8.14 -2.29 4.04
C VAL A 38 8.02 -1.28 5.18
N LEU A 39 6.79 -0.88 5.56
CA LEU A 39 6.45 -0.12 6.76
C LEU A 39 5.19 -0.74 7.36
N SER A 40 5.30 -1.47 8.45
CA SER A 40 4.19 -2.22 9.01
C SER A 40 4.32 -2.45 10.52
N CYS A 41 3.25 -2.10 11.24
CA CYS A 41 3.01 -2.57 12.60
C CYS A 41 1.88 -3.62 12.65
N HIS A 42 1.42 -4.12 11.50
CA HIS A 42 0.33 -5.08 11.44
C HIS A 42 0.79 -6.45 11.96
N PRO A 43 -0.01 -7.14 12.81
CA PRO A 43 0.39 -8.43 13.40
C PRO A 43 0.63 -9.53 12.36
N ASP A 44 -0.05 -9.48 11.20
CA ASP A 44 0.14 -10.46 10.12
C ASP A 44 1.49 -10.31 9.40
N GLY A 45 2.21 -9.21 9.61
CA GLY A 45 3.49 -8.98 8.96
C GLY A 45 4.16 -7.67 9.41
N PRO A 46 4.74 -7.62 10.62
CA PRO A 46 5.46 -6.42 11.07
C PRO A 46 6.76 -6.24 10.28
N SER A 47 7.19 -4.99 10.10
CA SER A 47 8.54 -4.68 9.66
C SER A 47 9.51 -4.76 10.83
N TYR A 48 10.79 -5.04 10.54
CA TYR A 48 11.83 -5.25 11.56
C TYR A 48 12.92 -4.20 11.47
N LEU A 49 13.43 -3.78 12.61
CA LEU A 49 14.64 -3.00 12.77
C LEU A 49 15.88 -3.89 12.60
N PRO A 50 17.08 -3.32 12.42
CA PRO A 50 18.31 -4.09 12.23
C PRO A 50 18.68 -5.04 13.38
N ASP A 51 18.22 -4.77 14.59
CA ASP A 51 18.43 -5.61 15.78
C ASP A 51 17.39 -6.74 15.92
N GLY A 52 16.41 -6.82 14.99
CA GLY A 52 15.35 -7.81 14.99
C GLY A 52 14.08 -7.38 15.76
N THR A 53 14.09 -6.22 16.41
CA THR A 53 12.89 -5.65 17.06
C THR A 53 11.84 -5.32 15.97
N THR A 54 10.57 -5.60 16.22
CA THR A 54 9.52 -5.18 15.29
C THR A 54 9.29 -3.67 15.38
N LEU A 55 8.87 -3.05 14.28
CA LEU A 55 8.44 -1.64 14.32
C LEU A 55 7.29 -1.44 15.33
N ALA A 56 6.40 -2.43 15.46
CA ALA A 56 5.31 -2.40 16.43
C ALA A 56 5.82 -2.32 17.89
N ASP A 57 6.81 -3.15 18.25
CA ASP A 57 7.41 -3.12 19.60
C ASP A 57 8.18 -1.82 19.84
N TYR A 58 8.88 -1.33 18.80
CA TYR A 58 9.60 -0.06 18.86
C TYR A 58 8.64 1.11 19.17
N VAL A 59 7.56 1.27 18.42
CA VAL A 59 6.60 2.38 18.64
C VAL A 59 5.80 2.21 19.92
N ALA A 60 5.58 0.98 20.39
CA ALA A 60 4.95 0.72 21.70
C ALA A 60 5.81 1.20 22.88
N THR A 61 7.14 1.11 22.74
CA THR A 61 8.10 1.59 23.74
C THR A 61 8.53 3.04 23.55
N HIS A 62 8.30 3.62 22.36
CA HIS A 62 8.62 5.01 21.98
C HIS A 62 7.39 5.67 21.32
N PRO A 63 6.28 5.87 22.05
CA PRO A 63 5.07 6.42 21.45
C PRO A 63 5.25 7.84 20.91
N GLU A 64 6.18 8.61 21.46
CA GLU A 64 6.58 9.93 20.97
C GLU A 64 7.13 9.90 19.54
N ALA A 65 7.69 8.76 19.11
CA ALA A 65 8.23 8.59 17.75
C ALA A 65 7.17 8.71 16.64
N LEU A 66 5.89 8.58 16.98
CA LEU A 66 4.78 8.70 16.04
C LEU A 66 4.40 10.15 15.76
N GLY A 67 4.56 11.04 16.75
CA GLY A 67 4.14 12.44 16.68
C GLY A 67 2.68 12.68 17.05
N THR A 68 2.32 13.96 17.20
CA THR A 68 1.02 14.39 17.75
C THR A 68 -0.15 14.10 16.81
N ASP A 69 0.06 14.08 15.49
CA ASP A 69 -0.99 13.82 14.51
C ASP A 69 -1.45 12.36 14.51
N CYS A 70 -0.61 11.46 15.05
CA CYS A 70 -0.96 10.07 15.26
C CYS A 70 -1.79 9.83 16.54
N ALA A 71 -1.88 10.78 17.46
CA ALA A 71 -2.58 10.62 18.74
C ALA A 71 -4.09 10.37 18.59
N LYS A 72 -4.68 10.70 17.45
CA LYS A 72 -6.09 10.43 17.12
C LYS A 72 -6.37 8.95 16.78
N PHE A 73 -5.34 8.13 16.56
CA PHE A 73 -5.48 6.73 16.19
C PHE A 73 -5.14 5.81 17.36
N GLU A 74 -5.96 4.77 17.57
CA GLU A 74 -5.72 3.76 18.62
C GLU A 74 -4.55 2.83 18.29
N GLN A 75 -4.22 2.69 16.99
CA GLN A 75 -3.16 1.83 16.49
C GLN A 75 -2.33 2.61 15.47
N PHE A 76 -1.14 2.11 15.15
CA PHE A 76 -0.32 2.64 14.05
C PHE A 76 -1.16 2.78 12.79
N PRO A 77 -1.23 3.98 12.17
CA PRO A 77 -2.32 4.28 11.22
C PRO A 77 -2.14 3.70 9.83
N ILE A 78 -0.91 3.45 9.38
CA ILE A 78 -0.62 3.12 7.98
C ILE A 78 0.17 1.83 7.81
N LEU A 79 0.12 1.29 6.61
CA LEU A 79 0.90 0.17 6.12
C LEU A 79 1.38 0.49 4.71
N THR A 80 2.69 0.34 4.44
CA THR A 80 3.26 0.53 3.11
C THR A 80 3.83 -0.77 2.58
N LYS A 81 3.55 -1.08 1.31
CA LYS A 81 3.97 -2.31 0.65
C LYS A 81 4.59 -2.04 -0.71
N PHE A 82 5.46 -2.95 -1.14
CA PHE A 82 5.68 -3.24 -2.55
C PHE A 82 4.81 -4.44 -2.96
N ILE A 83 4.22 -4.37 -4.14
CA ILE A 83 3.38 -5.43 -4.73
C ILE A 83 3.88 -5.73 -6.13
N ASP A 84 4.16 -7.01 -6.42
CA ASP A 84 4.49 -7.50 -7.76
C ASP A 84 3.35 -8.39 -8.28
N ALA A 85 2.53 -7.85 -9.17
CA ALA A 85 1.42 -8.55 -9.80
C ALA A 85 1.88 -9.29 -11.06
N SER A 86 2.50 -10.45 -10.90
CA SER A 86 2.83 -11.35 -12.03
C SER A 86 1.57 -11.94 -12.69
N ASN A 87 0.48 -12.04 -11.93
CA ASN A 87 -0.86 -12.38 -12.41
C ASN A 87 -1.87 -11.38 -11.81
N ASN A 88 -3.09 -11.34 -12.35
CA ASN A 88 -4.13 -10.48 -11.81
C ASN A 88 -4.39 -10.78 -10.34
N LEU A 89 -4.47 -9.74 -9.51
CA LEU A 89 -5.04 -9.88 -8.17
C LEU A 89 -6.55 -10.18 -8.28
N SER A 90 -7.19 -10.59 -7.19
CA SER A 90 -8.65 -10.71 -7.19
C SER A 90 -9.30 -9.34 -7.38
N ILE A 91 -10.46 -9.31 -8.03
CA ILE A 91 -11.33 -8.13 -7.97
C ILE A 91 -11.87 -8.07 -6.55
N GLN A 92 -11.67 -6.93 -5.90
CA GLN A 92 -11.89 -6.77 -4.46
C GLN A 92 -12.34 -5.37 -4.09
N VAL A 93 -12.86 -5.25 -2.88
CA VAL A 93 -13.25 -3.99 -2.26
C VAL A 93 -12.85 -4.00 -0.79
N HIS A 94 -12.53 -2.84 -0.26
CA HIS A 94 -12.22 -2.65 1.15
C HIS A 94 -13.30 -1.83 1.86
N PRO A 95 -13.67 -2.19 3.11
CA PRO A 95 -14.67 -1.46 3.88
C PRO A 95 -14.12 -0.13 4.43
N SER A 96 -15.03 0.76 4.84
CA SER A 96 -14.72 1.91 5.70
C SER A 96 -14.45 1.49 7.15
N ASN A 97 -13.91 2.40 7.98
CA ASN A 97 -13.73 2.15 9.41
C ASN A 97 -15.05 1.76 10.09
N ASP A 98 -16.15 2.45 9.80
CA ASP A 98 -17.46 2.19 10.43
C ASP A 98 -17.94 0.76 10.24
N TYR A 99 -17.70 0.20 9.05
CA TYR A 99 -18.06 -1.18 8.74
C TYR A 99 -17.05 -2.18 9.31
N ALA A 100 -15.75 -1.91 9.11
CA ALA A 100 -14.68 -2.85 9.46
C ALA A 100 -14.50 -2.99 10.97
N LEU A 101 -14.54 -1.92 11.74
CA LEU A 101 -14.46 -1.97 13.20
C LEU A 101 -15.59 -2.79 13.80
N LYS A 102 -16.80 -2.65 13.24
CA LYS A 102 -17.98 -3.38 13.71
C LYS A 102 -17.96 -4.87 13.34
N ASN A 103 -17.52 -5.20 12.13
CA ASN A 103 -17.69 -6.55 11.57
C ASN A 103 -16.40 -7.39 11.54
N GLU A 104 -15.23 -6.74 11.59
CA GLU A 104 -13.91 -7.41 11.48
C GLU A 104 -13.00 -7.09 12.66
N HIS A 105 -13.36 -6.14 13.53
CA HIS A 105 -12.52 -5.64 14.63
C HIS A 105 -11.15 -5.11 14.16
N GLN A 106 -11.09 -4.56 12.95
CA GLN A 106 -9.94 -3.97 12.31
C GLN A 106 -10.32 -2.62 11.67
N TYR A 107 -9.33 -1.82 11.31
CA TYR A 107 -9.57 -0.63 10.51
C TYR A 107 -10.13 -0.97 9.13
N GLY A 108 -10.82 -0.02 8.52
CA GLY A 108 -11.11 -0.01 7.10
C GLY A 108 -9.83 0.14 6.27
N LYS A 109 -9.95 0.19 4.96
CA LYS A 109 -8.79 0.28 4.09
C LYS A 109 -9.03 1.27 2.96
N THR A 110 -8.60 2.51 3.16
CA THR A 110 -8.34 3.50 2.13
C THR A 110 -6.87 3.41 1.77
N GLU A 111 -6.55 3.46 0.48
CA GLU A 111 -5.20 3.25 -0.03
C GLU A 111 -4.88 4.13 -1.23
N MET A 112 -3.61 4.19 -1.58
CA MET A 112 -3.13 4.73 -2.83
C MET A 112 -2.10 3.79 -3.44
N TRP A 113 -2.05 3.74 -4.77
CA TRP A 113 -1.03 3.04 -5.53
C TRP A 113 -0.19 4.02 -6.34
N TYR A 114 1.12 3.84 -6.28
CA TYR A 114 2.06 4.49 -7.16
C TYR A 114 2.69 3.42 -8.06
N VAL A 115 2.51 3.54 -9.38
CA VAL A 115 3.00 2.56 -10.35
C VAL A 115 4.51 2.71 -10.50
N LEU A 116 5.26 1.74 -10.02
CA LEU A 116 6.73 1.71 -10.07
C LEU A 116 7.23 1.23 -11.43
N ASP A 117 6.53 0.27 -12.00
CA ASP A 117 6.79 -0.26 -13.34
C ASP A 117 5.61 -1.09 -13.85
N CYS A 118 5.49 -1.21 -15.17
CA CYS A 118 4.46 -2.04 -15.79
C CYS A 118 4.91 -2.52 -17.18
N VAL A 119 4.34 -3.65 -17.64
CA VAL A 119 4.52 -4.11 -19.01
C VAL A 119 3.72 -3.25 -19.99
N PRO A 120 4.13 -3.16 -21.27
CA PRO A 120 3.34 -2.44 -22.29
C PRO A 120 1.90 -2.99 -22.38
N GLY A 121 0.91 -2.09 -22.36
CA GLY A 121 -0.51 -2.45 -22.42
C GLY A 121 -1.11 -2.92 -21.10
N ALA A 122 -0.38 -2.84 -19.99
CA ALA A 122 -0.92 -3.13 -18.67
C ALA A 122 -2.07 -2.17 -18.31
N TYR A 123 -3.02 -2.68 -17.56
CA TYR A 123 -4.17 -1.93 -17.07
C TYR A 123 -4.58 -2.44 -15.68
N LEU A 124 -5.42 -1.66 -15.02
CA LEU A 124 -6.07 -2.07 -13.76
C LEU A 124 -7.57 -1.82 -13.86
N TYR A 125 -8.36 -2.49 -13.04
CA TYR A 125 -9.76 -2.13 -12.87
C TYR A 125 -9.90 -1.16 -11.70
N TYR A 126 -10.63 -0.05 -11.94
CA TYR A 126 -10.81 1.02 -10.97
C TYR A 126 -12.25 1.56 -11.03
N GLY A 127 -13.10 1.04 -10.14
CA GLY A 127 -14.52 1.37 -10.06
C GLY A 127 -15.32 0.94 -11.28
N PHE A 128 -16.53 1.46 -11.37
CA PHE A 128 -17.48 1.17 -12.44
C PHE A 128 -17.40 2.19 -13.57
N THR A 129 -17.80 1.79 -14.77
CA THR A 129 -17.93 2.69 -15.94
C THR A 129 -19.16 3.60 -15.82
N HIS A 130 -20.20 3.16 -15.11
CA HIS A 130 -21.45 3.86 -14.86
C HIS A 130 -22.06 3.39 -13.53
N GLU A 131 -23.09 4.06 -13.05
CA GLU A 131 -23.81 3.64 -11.85
C GLU A 131 -24.63 2.38 -12.14
N ILE A 132 -24.55 1.40 -11.22
CA ILE A 132 -25.33 0.16 -11.28
C ILE A 132 -26.08 -0.07 -9.96
N SER A 133 -27.18 -0.84 -10.00
CA SER A 133 -27.91 -1.21 -8.79
C SER A 133 -27.21 -2.30 -7.99
N LYS A 134 -27.65 -2.52 -6.74
CA LYS A 134 -27.15 -3.63 -5.91
C LYS A 134 -27.50 -4.99 -6.53
N GLU A 135 -28.67 -5.08 -7.12
CA GLU A 135 -29.20 -6.28 -7.79
C GLU A 135 -28.39 -6.59 -9.04
N GLU A 136 -28.10 -5.59 -9.88
CA GLU A 136 -27.24 -5.76 -11.05
C GLU A 136 -25.83 -6.19 -10.63
N PHE A 137 -25.25 -5.56 -9.60
CA PHE A 137 -23.94 -5.95 -9.10
C PHE A 137 -23.90 -7.42 -8.67
N ALA A 138 -24.92 -7.87 -7.89
CA ALA A 138 -25.04 -9.26 -7.46
C ALA A 138 -25.19 -10.22 -8.66
N GLU A 139 -26.01 -9.86 -9.65
CA GLU A 139 -26.22 -10.65 -10.86
C GLU A 139 -24.94 -10.77 -11.70
N ARG A 140 -24.21 -9.66 -11.89
CA ARG A 140 -22.93 -9.63 -12.61
C ARG A 140 -21.87 -10.52 -11.96
N ILE A 141 -21.80 -10.55 -10.63
CA ILE A 141 -20.93 -11.47 -9.88
C ILE A 141 -21.33 -12.91 -10.16
N LYS A 142 -22.61 -13.23 -10.00
CA LYS A 142 -23.16 -14.59 -10.19
C LYS A 142 -22.92 -15.12 -11.60
N ASN A 143 -23.08 -14.27 -12.61
CA ASN A 143 -22.96 -14.64 -14.02
C ASN A 143 -21.53 -14.51 -14.58
N ASN A 144 -20.54 -14.12 -13.76
CA ASN A 144 -19.17 -13.86 -14.18
C ASN A 144 -19.03 -12.80 -15.29
N THR A 145 -19.91 -11.80 -15.27
CA THR A 145 -19.92 -10.67 -16.24
C THR A 145 -19.51 -9.34 -15.60
N LEU A 146 -18.97 -9.37 -14.38
CA LEU A 146 -18.62 -8.17 -13.62
C LEU A 146 -17.64 -7.26 -14.37
N THR A 147 -16.66 -7.82 -15.06
CA THR A 147 -15.64 -7.08 -15.79
C THR A 147 -16.19 -6.21 -16.94
N GLU A 148 -17.40 -6.51 -17.45
CA GLU A 148 -18.04 -5.74 -18.52
C GLU A 148 -18.48 -4.34 -18.08
N VAL A 149 -18.67 -4.14 -16.77
CA VAL A 149 -19.09 -2.87 -16.18
C VAL A 149 -18.01 -2.18 -15.37
N LEU A 150 -16.80 -2.78 -15.30
CA LEU A 150 -15.66 -2.19 -14.62
C LEU A 150 -14.87 -1.26 -15.54
N ASN A 151 -14.35 -0.19 -14.96
CA ASN A 151 -13.50 0.76 -15.67
C ASN A 151 -12.08 0.21 -15.77
N ALA A 152 -11.69 -0.26 -16.95
CA ALA A 152 -10.33 -0.70 -17.27
C ALA A 152 -9.48 0.53 -17.61
N VAL A 153 -8.51 0.85 -16.76
CA VAL A 153 -7.66 2.03 -16.89
C VAL A 153 -6.25 1.59 -17.29
N PRO A 154 -5.75 1.99 -18.47
CA PRO A 154 -4.35 1.78 -18.84
C PRO A 154 -3.42 2.44 -17.82
N VAL A 155 -2.27 1.83 -17.56
CA VAL A 155 -1.30 2.34 -16.58
C VAL A 155 0.08 2.50 -17.17
N HIS A 156 0.82 3.45 -16.61
CA HIS A 156 2.21 3.75 -16.94
C HIS A 156 3.02 3.96 -15.66
N LYS A 157 4.33 3.77 -15.74
CA LYS A 157 5.24 4.11 -14.63
C LYS A 157 5.02 5.58 -14.23
N GLY A 158 4.84 5.82 -12.93
CA GLY A 158 4.61 7.14 -12.35
C GLY A 158 3.13 7.50 -12.17
N ASP A 159 2.21 6.69 -12.69
CA ASP A 159 0.78 6.92 -12.43
C ASP A 159 0.45 6.69 -10.95
N CYS A 160 -0.51 7.49 -10.46
CA CYS A 160 -1.00 7.40 -9.09
C CYS A 160 -2.51 7.20 -9.08
N PHE A 161 -2.98 6.28 -8.24
CA PHE A 161 -4.39 5.99 -8.02
C PHE A 161 -4.72 6.09 -6.54
N PHE A 162 -5.66 6.96 -6.19
CA PHE A 162 -6.22 7.03 -4.84
C PHE A 162 -7.50 6.21 -4.77
N ILE A 163 -7.56 5.25 -3.86
CA ILE A 163 -8.61 4.25 -3.76
C ILE A 163 -9.30 4.38 -2.40
N PRO A 164 -10.33 5.25 -2.30
CA PRO A 164 -11.14 5.33 -1.09
C PRO A 164 -11.82 3.99 -0.80
N SER A 165 -12.01 3.66 0.47
CA SER A 165 -12.82 2.51 0.89
C SER A 165 -14.15 2.47 0.14
N GLY A 166 -14.62 1.29 -0.22
CA GLY A 166 -15.83 1.08 -1.03
C GLY A 166 -15.60 1.12 -2.54
N THR A 167 -14.41 1.47 -3.02
CA THR A 167 -14.09 1.41 -4.45
C THR A 167 -13.73 -0.02 -4.85
N LEU A 168 -14.42 -0.58 -5.84
CA LEU A 168 -14.08 -1.88 -6.41
C LEU A 168 -12.86 -1.75 -7.31
N HIS A 169 -11.84 -2.59 -7.12
CA HIS A 169 -10.56 -2.44 -7.83
C HIS A 169 -9.80 -3.76 -7.95
N THR A 170 -8.80 -3.78 -8.81
CA THR A 170 -7.76 -4.83 -8.85
C THR A 170 -6.54 -4.37 -9.62
N ILE A 171 -5.35 -4.79 -9.18
CA ILE A 171 -4.11 -4.70 -9.95
C ILE A 171 -4.09 -5.88 -10.93
N CYS A 172 -4.00 -5.58 -12.23
CA CYS A 172 -3.87 -6.62 -13.24
C CYS A 172 -2.40 -7.01 -13.47
N GLN A 173 -2.21 -8.08 -14.24
CA GLN A 173 -0.92 -8.67 -14.50
C GLN A 173 0.10 -7.69 -15.09
N GLY A 174 1.35 -7.85 -14.67
CA GLY A 174 2.50 -7.14 -15.22
C GLY A 174 2.76 -5.77 -14.58
N ILE A 175 2.14 -5.46 -13.46
CA ILE A 175 2.26 -4.17 -12.75
C ILE A 175 3.02 -4.37 -11.44
N VAL A 176 3.94 -3.46 -11.13
CA VAL A 176 4.57 -3.34 -9.81
C VAL A 176 4.21 -1.99 -9.22
N VAL A 177 3.67 -2.00 -7.99
CA VAL A 177 3.27 -0.78 -7.29
C VAL A 177 3.91 -0.66 -5.92
N ALA A 178 4.05 0.59 -5.46
CA ALA A 178 4.08 0.91 -4.05
C ALA A 178 2.66 1.25 -3.60
N GLU A 179 2.20 0.59 -2.56
CA GLU A 179 0.89 0.82 -1.94
C GLU A 179 1.08 1.48 -0.57
N VAL A 180 0.44 2.62 -0.34
CA VAL A 180 0.30 3.23 0.98
C VAL A 180 -1.16 3.17 1.37
N GLN A 181 -1.46 2.59 2.54
CA GLN A 181 -2.82 2.27 2.97
C GLN A 181 -3.00 2.47 4.47
N GLN A 182 -4.24 2.46 4.94
CA GLN A 182 -4.52 2.26 6.36
C GLN A 182 -3.94 0.92 6.84
N ASN A 183 -3.58 0.84 8.12
CA ASN A 183 -3.00 -0.36 8.74
C ASN A 183 -4.07 -1.46 8.91
N SER A 184 -4.45 -2.07 7.81
CA SER A 184 -5.51 -3.07 7.72
C SER A 184 -5.17 -4.14 6.67
N ASN A 185 -5.63 -5.37 6.92
CA ASN A 185 -5.54 -6.47 5.95
C ASN A 185 -6.94 -6.96 5.50
N VAL A 186 -7.99 -6.17 5.77
CA VAL A 186 -9.37 -6.53 5.42
C VAL A 186 -9.62 -6.38 3.93
N THR A 187 -9.95 -7.50 3.29
CA THR A 187 -10.21 -7.56 1.84
C THR A 187 -11.45 -8.39 1.57
N TYR A 188 -12.46 -7.79 0.92
CA TYR A 188 -13.63 -8.52 0.42
C TYR A 188 -13.43 -8.87 -1.04
N ARG A 189 -13.09 -10.13 -1.27
CA ARG A 189 -12.87 -10.70 -2.61
C ARG A 189 -14.20 -10.99 -3.27
N VAL A 190 -14.37 -10.47 -4.49
CA VAL A 190 -15.59 -10.58 -5.27
C VAL A 190 -15.44 -11.60 -6.40
N TYR A 191 -14.26 -11.62 -7.03
CA TYR A 191 -13.96 -12.52 -8.14
C TYR A 191 -12.48 -12.88 -8.13
N ASP A 192 -12.15 -14.15 -8.32
CA ASP A 192 -10.78 -14.66 -8.24
C ASP A 192 -10.38 -15.58 -9.41
N TYR A 193 -11.04 -15.42 -10.55
CA TYR A 193 -10.72 -16.14 -11.80
C TYR A 193 -10.79 -17.67 -11.67
N GLY A 194 -11.50 -18.20 -10.68
CA GLY A 194 -11.56 -19.64 -10.41
C GLY A 194 -10.26 -20.26 -9.91
N ARG A 195 -9.29 -19.46 -9.47
CA ARG A 195 -8.00 -19.93 -8.96
C ARG A 195 -8.18 -20.79 -7.71
N VAL A 196 -7.36 -21.85 -7.63
CA VAL A 196 -7.29 -22.72 -6.46
C VAL A 196 -5.97 -22.48 -5.71
N GLY A 197 -6.02 -22.59 -4.40
CA GLY A 197 -4.85 -22.53 -3.53
C GLY A 197 -4.02 -23.82 -3.62
N ALA A 198 -2.92 -23.87 -2.87
CA ALA A 198 -2.07 -25.05 -2.75
C ALA A 198 -2.84 -26.26 -2.16
N ASP A 199 -3.92 -26.03 -1.42
CA ASP A 199 -4.84 -27.04 -0.89
C ASP A 199 -5.86 -27.56 -1.92
N GLY A 200 -5.78 -27.11 -3.18
CA GLY A 200 -6.70 -27.46 -4.27
C GLY A 200 -8.09 -26.82 -4.17
N LYS A 201 -8.30 -25.88 -3.24
CA LYS A 201 -9.59 -25.21 -3.05
C LYS A 201 -9.57 -23.79 -3.57
N PRO A 202 -10.68 -23.26 -4.11
CA PRO A 202 -10.78 -21.85 -4.46
C PRO A 202 -10.72 -20.99 -3.19
N ARG A 203 -10.11 -19.79 -3.29
CA ARG A 203 -10.12 -18.84 -2.19
C ARG A 203 -11.56 -18.35 -1.93
N ALA A 204 -11.88 -18.16 -0.67
CA ALA A 204 -13.20 -17.70 -0.25
C ALA A 204 -13.54 -16.35 -0.90
N LEU A 205 -14.77 -16.22 -1.41
CA LEU A 205 -15.37 -14.96 -1.84
C LEU A 205 -16.22 -14.38 -0.70
N HIS A 206 -16.27 -13.04 -0.61
CA HIS A 206 -16.94 -12.31 0.46
C HIS A 206 -18.10 -11.48 -0.14
N ILE A 207 -18.96 -12.12 -0.93
CA ILE A 207 -19.95 -11.44 -1.80
C ILE A 207 -20.89 -10.56 -1.00
N GLU A 208 -21.52 -11.07 0.06
CA GLU A 208 -22.49 -10.32 0.87
C GLU A 208 -21.87 -9.05 1.47
N LYS A 209 -20.68 -9.18 2.08
CA LYS A 209 -19.95 -8.05 2.65
C LYS A 209 -19.54 -7.04 1.56
N ALA A 210 -19.15 -7.52 0.38
CA ALA A 210 -18.84 -6.66 -0.75
C ALA A 210 -20.07 -5.91 -1.28
N LEU A 211 -21.23 -6.57 -1.35
CA LEU A 211 -22.51 -5.93 -1.73
C LEU A 211 -22.90 -4.79 -0.78
N ASP A 212 -22.55 -4.92 0.51
CA ASP A 212 -22.85 -3.90 1.51
C ASP A 212 -21.95 -2.67 1.41
N VAL A 213 -20.66 -2.86 1.13
CA VAL A 213 -19.67 -1.77 1.21
C VAL A 213 -19.33 -1.14 -0.12
N THR A 214 -19.63 -1.78 -1.26
CA THR A 214 -19.21 -1.29 -2.57
C THR A 214 -19.97 -0.04 -3.00
N ARG A 215 -19.26 1.02 -3.37
CA ARG A 215 -19.80 2.18 -4.08
C ARG A 215 -19.99 1.79 -5.55
N ARG A 216 -21.25 1.75 -5.99
CA ARG A 216 -21.63 1.26 -7.33
C ARG A 216 -21.74 2.39 -8.36
N THR A 217 -20.85 3.37 -8.23
CA THR A 217 -20.76 4.55 -9.12
C THR A 217 -19.36 4.62 -9.73
N PRO A 218 -19.17 5.38 -10.82
CA PRO A 218 -17.85 5.70 -11.31
C PRO A 218 -16.96 6.32 -10.23
N PRO A 219 -15.64 6.06 -10.26
CA PRO A 219 -14.73 6.66 -9.29
C PRO A 219 -14.69 8.18 -9.44
N GLN A 220 -14.60 8.87 -8.33
CA GLN A 220 -14.44 10.32 -8.32
C GLN A 220 -12.99 10.69 -8.63
N LYS A 221 -12.81 11.82 -9.30
CA LYS A 221 -11.49 12.43 -9.44
C LYS A 221 -11.16 13.17 -8.15
N HIS A 222 -9.94 13.02 -7.69
CA HIS A 222 -9.40 13.72 -6.55
C HIS A 222 -8.30 14.68 -7.04
N ASP A 223 -8.26 15.87 -6.44
CA ASP A 223 -7.19 16.84 -6.63
C ASP A 223 -6.54 17.09 -5.27
N PHE A 224 -5.29 16.69 -5.15
CA PHE A 224 -4.50 16.82 -3.92
C PHE A 224 -3.42 17.91 -4.03
N GLY A 225 -3.56 18.81 -5.01
CA GLY A 225 -2.58 19.88 -5.27
C GLY A 225 -1.21 19.33 -5.64
N SER A 226 -0.22 19.57 -4.80
CA SER A 226 1.16 19.09 -5.02
C SER A 226 1.42 17.66 -4.52
N HIS A 227 0.46 17.08 -3.78
CA HIS A 227 0.59 15.73 -3.24
C HIS A 227 0.12 14.67 -4.23
N LEU A 228 0.68 13.47 -4.17
CA LEU A 228 0.18 12.31 -4.91
C LEU A 228 -1.18 11.86 -4.36
N ALA A 229 -1.30 11.83 -3.04
CA ALA A 229 -2.52 11.51 -2.33
C ALA A 229 -2.52 12.16 -0.94
N GLN A 230 -3.70 12.53 -0.46
CA GLN A 230 -3.89 13.07 0.88
C GLN A 230 -5.25 12.64 1.42
N CYS A 231 -5.27 12.15 2.65
CA CYS A 231 -6.49 11.83 3.37
C CYS A 231 -6.25 11.97 4.89
N GLU A 232 -7.19 11.57 5.69
CA GLU A 232 -7.08 11.67 7.16
C GLU A 232 -5.98 10.76 7.74
N TYR A 233 -5.52 9.75 6.99
CA TYR A 233 -4.56 8.74 7.44
C TYR A 233 -3.13 8.99 6.97
N PHE A 234 -2.97 9.61 5.80
CA PHE A 234 -1.65 9.84 5.21
C PHE A 234 -1.67 10.97 4.19
N THR A 235 -0.50 11.59 4.04
CA THR A 235 -0.12 12.44 2.90
C THR A 235 1.11 11.83 2.25
N VAL A 236 1.08 11.66 0.92
CA VAL A 236 2.16 11.04 0.14
C VAL A 236 2.66 11.98 -0.95
N ASP A 237 3.97 12.17 -0.98
CA ASP A 237 4.69 12.92 -2.00
C ASP A 237 5.68 12.03 -2.76
N ALA A 238 5.88 12.28 -4.05
CA ALA A 238 7.02 11.76 -4.78
C ALA A 238 8.10 12.85 -4.91
N LYS A 239 9.34 12.49 -4.56
CA LYS A 239 10.52 13.35 -4.69
C LYS A 239 11.53 12.67 -5.60
N LYS A 240 12.23 13.47 -6.41
CA LYS A 240 13.26 13.00 -7.33
C LYS A 240 14.54 13.80 -7.15
N GLY A 241 15.68 13.10 -7.08
CA GLY A 241 16.98 13.72 -6.83
C GLY A 241 17.14 14.20 -5.38
N ALA A 242 17.88 15.28 -5.18
CA ALA A 242 18.14 15.84 -3.86
C ALA A 242 16.95 16.65 -3.33
N PHE A 243 16.60 16.44 -2.08
CA PHE A 243 15.57 17.21 -1.37
C PHE A 243 15.80 17.23 0.14
N ASP A 244 15.23 18.23 0.80
CA ASP A 244 15.24 18.40 2.24
C ASP A 244 13.83 18.24 2.81
N GLY A 245 13.74 17.86 4.09
CA GLY A 245 12.52 17.78 4.85
C GLY A 245 12.77 17.91 6.35
N ALA A 246 11.70 17.77 7.11
CA ALA A 246 11.78 17.74 8.57
C ALA A 246 10.77 16.71 9.12
N ALA A 247 11.23 15.89 10.06
CA ALA A 247 10.39 15.12 10.95
C ALA A 247 10.23 15.94 12.25
N ASP A 248 9.21 16.82 12.25
CA ASP A 248 8.88 17.63 13.41
C ASP A 248 8.09 16.81 14.45
N GLU A 249 7.55 17.47 15.49
CA GLU A 249 6.82 16.79 16.57
C GLU A 249 5.42 16.31 16.14
N LYS A 250 4.98 16.67 14.92
CA LYS A 250 3.62 16.33 14.45
C LYS A 250 3.55 14.90 13.91
N SER A 251 4.51 14.50 13.08
CA SER A 251 4.49 13.18 12.44
C SER A 251 5.88 12.61 12.26
N PHE A 252 5.97 11.28 12.33
CA PHE A 252 7.10 10.57 11.73
C PHE A 252 7.15 10.81 10.22
N VAL A 253 8.30 10.49 9.61
CA VAL A 253 8.45 10.48 8.15
C VAL A 253 8.84 9.07 7.70
N SER A 254 8.08 8.50 6.77
CA SER A 254 8.45 7.28 6.07
C SER A 254 9.06 7.63 4.72
N LEU A 255 10.25 7.12 4.43
CA LEU A 255 10.95 7.27 3.15
C LEU A 255 11.05 5.90 2.49
N LEU A 256 10.40 5.73 1.35
CA LEU A 256 10.49 4.53 0.52
C LEU A 256 11.28 4.86 -0.75
N ILE A 257 12.45 4.28 -0.92
CA ILE A 257 13.30 4.50 -2.09
C ILE A 257 12.77 3.62 -3.25
N THR A 258 12.15 4.25 -4.21
CA THR A 258 11.48 3.56 -5.33
C THR A 258 12.38 3.34 -6.53
N ASP A 259 13.43 4.16 -6.71
CA ASP A 259 14.42 3.98 -7.76
C ASP A 259 15.76 4.65 -7.39
N GLY A 260 16.86 4.24 -8.03
CA GLY A 260 18.19 4.84 -7.88
C GLY A 260 18.86 4.60 -6.54
N ALA A 261 19.78 5.51 -6.19
CA ALA A 261 20.56 5.45 -4.95
C ALA A 261 21.01 6.84 -4.50
N GLY A 262 21.32 6.96 -3.20
CA GLY A 262 21.72 8.22 -2.62
C GLY A 262 22.26 8.10 -1.21
N THR A 263 22.11 9.19 -0.46
CA THR A 263 22.48 9.29 0.94
C THR A 263 21.37 10.00 1.70
N LEU A 264 20.95 9.45 2.82
CA LEU A 264 20.02 10.04 3.77
C LEU A 264 20.79 10.52 5.00
N THR A 265 20.56 11.78 5.40
CA THR A 265 21.12 12.37 6.61
C THR A 265 20.02 12.86 7.53
N CYS A 266 20.10 12.59 8.82
CA CYS A 266 19.18 13.10 9.85
C CYS A 266 19.85 13.02 11.23
N GLY A 267 19.71 14.04 12.08
CA GLY A 267 20.19 14.01 13.46
C GLY A 267 21.69 13.70 13.61
N GLY A 268 22.51 14.10 12.64
CA GLY A 268 23.95 13.79 12.61
C GLY A 268 24.30 12.39 12.10
N GLU A 269 23.31 11.54 11.85
CA GLU A 269 23.50 10.21 11.23
C GLU A 269 23.51 10.35 9.70
N THR A 270 24.25 9.47 9.03
CA THR A 270 24.32 9.41 7.56
C THR A 270 24.32 7.96 7.12
N VAL A 271 23.39 7.60 6.23
CA VAL A 271 23.26 6.26 5.68
C VAL A 271 23.18 6.30 4.16
N LYS A 272 23.75 5.31 3.48
CA LYS A 272 23.52 5.09 2.05
C LYS A 272 22.14 4.47 1.85
N VAL A 273 21.42 4.96 0.87
CA VAL A 273 20.08 4.48 0.50
C VAL A 273 20.06 4.02 -0.95
N LYS A 274 19.23 3.03 -1.26
CA LYS A 274 19.06 2.51 -2.62
C LYS A 274 17.64 1.97 -2.84
N LYS A 275 17.30 1.80 -4.09
CA LYS A 275 16.04 1.21 -4.54
C LYS A 275 15.63 -0.02 -3.71
N GLY A 276 14.37 -0.06 -3.30
CA GLY A 276 13.76 -1.13 -2.51
C GLY A 276 13.90 -0.97 -1.00
N GLU A 277 14.65 0.02 -0.51
CA GLU A 277 14.84 0.24 0.91
C GLU A 277 13.79 1.20 1.49
N SER A 278 13.39 0.92 2.74
CA SER A 278 12.44 1.71 3.52
C SER A 278 13.08 2.19 4.81
N TYR A 279 12.76 3.44 5.17
CA TYR A 279 13.29 4.11 6.35
C TYR A 279 12.17 4.79 7.13
N PHE A 280 12.21 4.65 8.43
CA PHE A 280 11.36 5.36 9.37
C PHE A 280 12.20 6.41 10.10
N ILE A 281 11.79 7.67 10.04
CA ILE A 281 12.38 8.78 10.77
C ILE A 281 11.39 9.16 11.87
N PRO A 282 11.71 8.94 13.15
CA PRO A 282 10.82 9.28 14.26
C PRO A 282 10.44 10.77 14.27
N ALA A 283 9.24 11.10 14.72
CA ALA A 283 8.84 12.46 14.99
C ALA A 283 9.83 13.13 15.95
N GLY A 284 10.03 14.44 15.78
CA GLY A 284 10.99 15.20 16.58
C GLY A 284 12.47 15.00 16.20
N SER A 285 12.79 14.16 15.20
CA SER A 285 14.17 13.96 14.73
C SER A 285 14.78 15.17 14.02
N GLY A 286 13.94 16.16 13.66
CA GLY A 286 14.37 17.41 13.04
C GLY A 286 14.60 17.30 11.53
N LYS A 287 15.53 18.11 11.03
CA LYS A 287 15.81 18.20 9.58
C LYS A 287 16.48 16.93 9.07
N TYR A 288 16.02 16.46 7.92
CA TYR A 288 16.68 15.42 7.15
C TYR A 288 16.95 15.90 5.72
N ALA A 289 17.89 15.27 5.04
CA ALA A 289 18.18 15.50 3.63
C ALA A 289 18.44 14.17 2.91
N VAL A 290 17.92 14.06 1.70
CA VAL A 290 18.24 13.01 0.76
C VAL A 290 19.05 13.62 -0.37
N THR A 291 20.16 12.99 -0.74
CA THR A 291 21.02 13.42 -1.86
C THR A 291 21.29 12.24 -2.78
N GLY A 292 21.70 12.53 -4.02
CA GLY A 292 21.94 11.51 -5.04
C GLY A 292 20.85 11.47 -6.08
N ASP A 293 20.89 10.46 -6.94
CA ASP A 293 19.91 10.25 -8.01
C ASP A 293 18.97 9.10 -7.60
N CYS A 294 18.02 9.43 -6.74
CA CYS A 294 16.99 8.49 -6.30
C CYS A 294 15.59 9.10 -6.42
N GLU A 295 14.61 8.23 -6.61
CA GLU A 295 13.19 8.55 -6.49
C GLU A 295 12.70 8.03 -5.13
N THR A 296 11.93 8.85 -4.41
CA THR A 296 11.51 8.55 -3.03
C THR A 296 10.05 8.89 -2.86
N LEU A 297 9.25 7.97 -2.34
CA LEU A 297 7.96 8.30 -1.76
C LEU A 297 8.18 8.73 -0.31
N VAL A 298 7.68 9.91 0.01
CA VAL A 298 7.69 10.49 1.36
C VAL A 298 6.27 10.42 1.89
N THR A 299 6.08 9.73 3.00
CA THR A 299 4.76 9.58 3.63
C THR A 299 4.81 10.14 5.06
N VAL A 300 3.82 10.94 5.39
CA VAL A 300 3.52 11.44 6.74
C VAL A 300 2.05 11.20 7.08
N VAL A 301 1.68 11.34 8.34
CA VAL A 301 0.29 11.21 8.84
C VAL A 301 -0.33 12.57 9.07
#